data_b041512081ed4bdad9de8328d2ec06e4
#
_entry.id   b041512081ed4bdad9de8328d2ec06e4
#
_cell.length_a   1.000
_cell.length_b   1.000
_cell.length_c   1.000
_cell.angle_alpha   90.00
_cell.angle_beta   90.00
_cell.angle_gamma   90.00
#
_symmetry.space_group_name_H-M   'P 1'
#
loop_
_entity.id
_entity.type
_entity.pdbx_description
1 polymer ?
#
loop_
_entity_poly.entity_id
_entity_poly.type
_entity_poly.pdbx_seq_one_letter_code
_entity_poly.pdbx_strand_id
1 'polypeptide(L)'
;MKFFIDTANLEQIKEAQELGILDGVTTNPSLMAKEGITGKNNILKHYVDICNIVDGDVSAEVNAMDLEGMIREGEELADLHEQIVVKLPMTKEGVKACKYFSDKGIKTNVTLIFSAGQALLAAKAGATYCSPFLGRLDDVSTDGLNLIDEIRQIYDNYGFETQILAASVRHTMHELIVLKLVLML
;
A
#
# COMPACT_ATOMS: atom_id res chain seq x y z
N MET A 1 -12.64 -6.87 6.69
CA MET A 1 -12.33 -5.83 5.67
C MET A 1 -11.64 -4.68 6.34
N LYS A 2 -10.74 -3.99 5.64
CA LYS A 2 -10.03 -2.83 6.18
C LYS A 2 -10.26 -1.60 5.30
N PHE A 3 -10.46 -0.44 5.93
CA PHE A 3 -10.55 0.85 5.26
C PHE A 3 -9.26 1.65 5.45
N PHE A 4 -8.67 2.07 4.34
CA PHE A 4 -7.50 2.95 4.32
C PHE A 4 -7.84 4.26 3.63
N ILE A 5 -7.35 5.38 4.15
CA ILE A 5 -7.40 6.66 3.47
C ILE A 5 -6.07 6.93 2.76
N ASP A 6 -6.13 7.38 1.49
CA ASP A 6 -4.93 7.71 0.69
C ASP A 6 -4.70 9.22 0.68
N THR A 7 -3.97 9.72 1.67
CA THR A 7 -3.69 11.15 1.85
C THR A 7 -2.45 11.38 2.71
N ALA A 8 -1.85 12.58 2.61
CA ALA A 8 -0.83 13.08 3.53
C ALA A 8 -1.36 14.24 4.41
N ASN A 9 -2.64 14.60 4.28
CA ASN A 9 -3.24 15.70 5.03
C ASN A 9 -3.68 15.23 6.43
N LEU A 10 -3.06 15.76 7.49
CA LEU A 10 -3.31 15.34 8.87
C LEU A 10 -4.75 15.63 9.34
N GLU A 11 -5.38 16.70 8.86
CA GLU A 11 -6.76 17.02 9.26
C GLU A 11 -7.75 16.02 8.65
N GLN A 12 -7.56 15.63 7.37
CA GLN A 12 -8.36 14.56 6.74
C GLN A 12 -8.20 13.22 7.46
N ILE A 13 -6.97 12.90 7.89
CA ILE A 13 -6.69 11.67 8.64
C ILE A 13 -7.40 11.69 10.00
N LYS A 14 -7.35 12.82 10.72
CA LYS A 14 -8.06 12.98 12.00
C LYS A 14 -9.58 12.82 11.83
N GLU A 15 -10.15 13.50 10.83
CA GLU A 15 -11.58 13.40 10.52
C GLU A 15 -11.99 11.93 10.22
N ALA A 16 -11.17 11.22 9.43
CA ALA A 16 -11.42 9.82 9.14
C ALA A 16 -11.27 8.92 10.39
N GLN A 17 -10.30 9.19 11.26
CA GLN A 17 -10.09 8.46 12.52
C GLN A 17 -11.26 8.68 13.49
N GLU A 18 -11.81 9.89 13.56
CA GLU A 18 -12.98 10.22 14.41
C GLU A 18 -14.23 9.43 14.03
N LEU A 19 -14.34 8.93 12.79
CA LEU A 19 -15.42 8.01 12.40
C LEU A 19 -15.31 6.63 13.06
N GLY A 20 -14.14 6.28 13.62
CA GLY A 20 -13.91 5.02 14.33
C GLY A 20 -13.89 3.76 13.44
N ILE A 21 -13.70 3.92 12.13
CA ILE A 21 -13.69 2.83 11.14
C ILE A 21 -12.42 2.80 10.28
N LEU A 22 -11.45 3.65 10.58
CA LEU A 22 -10.20 3.73 9.82
C LEU A 22 -9.22 2.66 10.31
N ASP A 23 -8.72 1.83 9.40
CA ASP A 23 -7.77 0.74 9.67
C ASP A 23 -6.34 1.06 9.25
N GLY A 24 -6.12 2.18 8.58
CA GLY A 24 -4.78 2.60 8.18
C GLY A 24 -4.75 3.75 7.19
N VAL A 25 -3.53 4.15 6.86
CA VAL A 25 -3.27 5.25 5.93
C VAL A 25 -2.28 4.81 4.86
N THR A 26 -2.56 5.14 3.61
CA THR A 26 -1.56 5.10 2.56
C THR A 26 -1.19 6.52 2.16
N THR A 27 0.09 6.74 1.92
CA THR A 27 0.57 7.99 1.33
C THR A 27 1.67 7.71 0.33
N ASN A 28 2.18 8.75 -0.32
CA ASN A 28 3.25 8.65 -1.29
C ASN A 28 3.97 10.00 -1.44
N PRO A 29 5.15 10.04 -2.09
CA PRO A 29 5.90 11.29 -2.24
C PRO A 29 5.12 12.42 -2.92
N SER A 30 4.22 12.10 -3.86
CA SER A 30 3.41 13.11 -4.54
C SER A 30 2.36 13.74 -3.62
N LEU A 31 1.74 12.95 -2.75
CA LEU A 31 0.79 13.45 -1.73
C LEU A 31 1.52 14.31 -0.70
N MET A 32 2.70 13.88 -0.24
CA MET A 32 3.55 14.68 0.66
C MET A 32 3.91 16.04 0.04
N ALA A 33 4.34 16.04 -1.23
CA ALA A 33 4.68 17.27 -1.95
C ALA A 33 3.48 18.21 -2.13
N LYS A 34 2.28 17.65 -2.37
CA LYS A 34 1.03 18.41 -2.50
C LYS A 34 0.66 19.16 -1.21
N GLU A 35 0.94 18.55 -0.06
CA GLU A 35 0.76 19.18 1.26
C GLU A 35 1.94 20.12 1.64
N GLY A 36 2.89 20.34 0.72
CA GLY A 36 4.06 21.19 0.97
C GLY A 36 5.12 20.56 1.87
N ILE A 37 5.03 19.26 2.14
CA ILE A 37 5.97 18.54 3.00
C ILE A 37 7.17 18.14 2.15
N THR A 38 8.28 18.82 2.35
CA THR A 38 9.52 18.63 1.59
C THR A 38 10.73 18.52 2.52
N GLY A 39 11.77 17.87 2.02
CA GLY A 39 12.99 17.62 2.80
C GLY A 39 12.87 16.37 3.68
N LYS A 40 13.94 15.59 3.70
CA LYS A 40 13.97 14.26 4.35
C LYS A 40 13.44 14.29 5.78
N ASN A 41 13.98 15.15 6.63
CA ASN A 41 13.59 15.18 8.05
C ASN A 41 12.12 15.54 8.27
N ASN A 42 11.57 16.43 7.44
CA ASN A 42 10.16 16.81 7.53
C ASN A 42 9.25 15.64 7.09
N ILE A 43 9.64 14.90 6.06
CA ILE A 43 8.90 13.73 5.58
C ILE A 43 8.90 12.64 6.65
N LEU A 44 10.07 12.31 7.23
CA LEU A 44 10.18 11.30 8.29
C LEU A 44 9.34 11.68 9.51
N LYS A 45 9.44 12.96 9.95
CA LYS A 45 8.62 13.48 11.05
C LYS A 45 7.13 13.35 10.73
N HIS A 46 6.72 13.69 9.51
CA HIS A 46 5.31 13.63 9.10
C HIS A 46 4.75 12.20 9.15
N TYR A 47 5.53 11.17 8.78
CA TYR A 47 5.11 9.77 8.96
C TYR A 47 4.85 9.45 10.44
N VAL A 48 5.70 9.92 11.35
CA VAL A 48 5.48 9.76 12.79
C VAL A 48 4.23 10.50 13.24
N ASP A 49 4.00 11.72 12.75
CA ASP A 49 2.79 12.50 13.05
C ASP A 49 1.52 11.75 12.60
N ILE A 50 1.54 11.09 11.44
CA ILE A 50 0.44 10.22 10.97
C ILE A 50 0.26 9.02 11.91
N CYS A 51 1.33 8.30 12.25
CA CYS A 51 1.26 7.15 13.15
C CYS A 51 0.69 7.50 14.53
N ASN A 52 0.92 8.71 15.02
CA ASN A 52 0.36 9.19 16.29
C ASN A 52 -1.16 9.51 16.24
N ILE A 53 -1.75 9.57 15.04
CA ILE A 53 -3.17 9.85 14.86
C ILE A 53 -3.98 8.56 14.67
N VAL A 54 -3.42 7.57 13.97
CA VAL A 54 -4.15 6.36 13.57
C VAL A 54 -3.74 5.14 14.38
N ASP A 55 -4.69 4.23 14.61
CA ASP A 55 -4.45 2.97 15.32
C ASP A 55 -4.11 1.81 14.36
N GLY A 56 -3.77 2.10 13.09
CA GLY A 56 -3.57 1.11 12.04
C GLY A 56 -2.26 1.28 11.27
N ASP A 57 -2.10 0.45 10.25
CA ASP A 57 -0.90 0.43 9.42
C ASP A 57 -0.74 1.72 8.58
N VAL A 58 0.48 2.25 8.49
CA VAL A 58 0.82 3.44 7.71
C VAL A 58 1.83 3.09 6.63
N SER A 59 1.39 3.11 5.36
CA SER A 59 2.27 2.83 4.23
C SER A 59 3.16 4.02 3.90
N ALA A 60 4.48 3.85 4.09
CA ALA A 60 5.52 4.83 3.82
C ALA A 60 6.37 4.38 2.61
N GLU A 61 6.36 5.17 1.53
CA GLU A 61 6.94 4.78 0.25
C GLU A 61 8.40 5.22 0.12
N VAL A 62 9.27 4.29 -0.33
CA VAL A 62 10.65 4.58 -0.69
C VAL A 62 10.72 5.35 -2.01
N ASN A 63 11.76 6.17 -2.18
CA ASN A 63 12.03 6.92 -3.42
C ASN A 63 13.10 6.25 -4.29
N ALA A 64 14.00 5.49 -3.69
CA ALA A 64 15.07 4.80 -4.41
C ALA A 64 14.50 3.80 -5.42
N MET A 65 15.21 3.61 -6.53
CA MET A 65 14.84 2.68 -7.60
C MET A 65 15.76 1.47 -7.69
N ASP A 66 16.88 1.50 -7.02
CA ASP A 66 17.81 0.38 -6.88
C ASP A 66 17.63 -0.35 -5.56
N LEU A 67 18.07 -1.62 -5.51
CA LEU A 67 17.88 -2.49 -4.35
C LEU A 67 18.52 -1.94 -3.07
N GLU A 68 19.77 -1.48 -3.14
CA GLU A 68 20.51 -1.00 -1.97
C GLU A 68 19.86 0.27 -1.39
N GLY A 69 19.44 1.17 -2.28
CA GLY A 69 18.69 2.37 -1.90
C GLY A 69 17.34 2.03 -1.26
N MET A 70 16.57 1.12 -1.85
CA MET A 70 15.28 0.67 -1.29
C MET A 70 15.44 0.06 0.11
N ILE A 71 16.47 -0.78 0.29
CA ILE A 71 16.75 -1.40 1.59
C ILE A 71 17.09 -0.33 2.63
N ARG A 72 18.05 0.56 2.31
CA ARG A 72 18.47 1.63 3.23
C ARG A 72 17.33 2.56 3.62
N GLU A 73 16.53 3.02 2.64
CA GLU A 73 15.38 3.89 2.91
C GLU A 73 14.27 3.15 3.67
N GLY A 74 14.00 1.89 3.29
CA GLY A 74 12.95 1.10 3.93
C GLY A 74 13.29 0.71 5.38
N GLU A 75 14.55 0.43 5.72
CA GLU A 75 14.99 0.22 7.10
C GLU A 75 14.79 1.50 7.92
N GLU A 76 15.23 2.65 7.39
CA GLU A 76 15.02 3.95 8.04
C GLU A 76 13.54 4.26 8.28
N LEU A 77 12.66 3.93 7.33
CA LEU A 77 11.21 4.10 7.50
C LEU A 77 10.66 3.14 8.55
N ALA A 78 11.03 1.86 8.50
CA ALA A 78 10.55 0.85 9.44
C ALA A 78 10.95 1.15 10.89
N ASP A 79 12.10 1.78 11.10
CA ASP A 79 12.59 2.18 12.44
C ASP A 79 11.83 3.37 13.05
N LEU A 80 10.99 4.08 12.27
CA LEU A 80 10.25 5.24 12.77
C LEU A 80 9.14 4.86 13.75
N HIS A 81 8.38 3.81 13.44
CA HIS A 81 7.22 3.39 14.21
C HIS A 81 6.79 1.96 13.84
N GLU A 82 6.24 1.19 14.79
CA GLU A 82 5.78 -0.19 14.59
C GLU A 82 4.61 -0.34 13.57
N GLN A 83 3.85 0.75 13.35
CA GLN A 83 2.76 0.80 12.38
C GLN A 83 3.26 1.02 10.95
N ILE A 84 4.53 1.32 10.73
CA ILE A 84 5.05 1.56 9.39
C ILE A 84 5.07 0.28 8.56
N VAL A 85 4.51 0.39 7.38
CA VAL A 85 4.56 -0.61 6.30
C VAL A 85 5.39 -0.03 5.17
N VAL A 86 6.52 -0.63 4.86
CA VAL A 86 7.42 -0.16 3.81
C VAL A 86 6.76 -0.36 2.44
N LYS A 87 6.47 0.74 1.74
CA LYS A 87 5.82 0.68 0.43
C LYS A 87 6.85 0.69 -0.69
N LEU A 88 6.76 -0.31 -1.56
CA LEU A 88 7.75 -0.65 -2.58
C LEU A 88 7.10 -0.71 -3.97
N PRO A 89 7.71 -0.18 -5.04
CA PRO A 89 7.16 -0.30 -6.39
C PRO A 89 7.28 -1.73 -6.91
N MET A 90 6.32 -2.16 -7.75
CA MET A 90 6.35 -3.46 -8.42
C MET A 90 7.38 -3.49 -9.54
N THR A 91 8.64 -3.52 -9.18
CA THR A 91 9.81 -3.67 -10.05
C THR A 91 10.61 -4.91 -9.65
N LYS A 92 11.56 -5.32 -10.49
CA LYS A 92 12.47 -6.43 -10.14
C LYS A 92 13.19 -6.18 -8.81
N GLU A 93 13.68 -4.96 -8.61
CA GLU A 93 14.39 -4.59 -7.38
C GLU A 93 13.42 -4.43 -6.19
N GLY A 94 12.19 -3.94 -6.43
CA GLY A 94 11.15 -3.87 -5.40
C GLY A 94 10.71 -5.25 -4.90
N VAL A 95 10.60 -6.26 -5.77
CA VAL A 95 10.30 -7.65 -5.36
C VAL A 95 11.43 -8.23 -4.50
N LYS A 96 12.69 -7.96 -4.84
CA LYS A 96 13.84 -8.39 -4.01
C LYS A 96 13.86 -7.69 -2.66
N ALA A 97 13.58 -6.38 -2.63
CA ALA A 97 13.47 -5.62 -1.38
C ALA A 97 12.29 -6.12 -0.53
N CYS A 98 11.14 -6.43 -1.13
CA CYS A 98 10.00 -7.04 -0.44
C CYS A 98 10.42 -8.35 0.25
N LYS A 99 11.10 -9.24 -0.46
CA LYS A 99 11.60 -10.49 0.13
C LYS A 99 12.57 -10.25 1.28
N TYR A 100 13.50 -9.29 1.14
CA TYR A 100 14.43 -8.91 2.19
C TYR A 100 13.71 -8.45 3.46
N PHE A 101 12.71 -7.56 3.33
CA PHE A 101 11.95 -7.06 4.47
C PHE A 101 11.07 -8.14 5.09
N SER A 102 10.42 -8.97 4.27
CA SER A 102 9.62 -10.10 4.74
C SER A 102 10.44 -11.07 5.59
N ASP A 103 11.68 -11.40 5.16
CA ASP A 103 12.59 -12.28 5.92
C ASP A 103 13.00 -11.69 7.27
N LYS A 104 12.92 -10.37 7.43
CA LYS A 104 13.15 -9.66 8.69
C LYS A 104 11.89 -9.42 9.52
N GLY A 105 10.72 -9.86 9.06
CA GLY A 105 9.44 -9.63 9.72
C GLY A 105 8.94 -8.18 9.61
N ILE A 106 9.49 -7.38 8.68
CA ILE A 106 9.05 -6.02 8.38
C ILE A 106 7.91 -6.07 7.38
N LYS A 107 6.79 -5.42 7.72
CA LYS A 107 5.62 -5.34 6.83
C LYS A 107 5.93 -4.57 5.56
N THR A 108 5.40 -5.06 4.43
CA THR A 108 5.56 -4.40 3.12
C THR A 108 4.24 -4.25 2.38
N ASN A 109 4.14 -3.18 1.59
CA ASN A 109 3.05 -2.95 0.64
C ASN A 109 3.65 -2.80 -0.77
N VAL A 110 3.47 -3.81 -1.62
CA VAL A 110 3.94 -3.73 -3.00
C VAL A 110 2.91 -3.01 -3.86
N THR A 111 3.28 -1.84 -4.36
CA THR A 111 2.40 -0.91 -5.10
C THR A 111 2.67 -0.91 -6.61
N LEU A 112 1.83 -0.22 -7.38
CA LEU A 112 1.90 -0.17 -8.85
C LEU A 112 1.71 -1.54 -9.49
N ILE A 113 0.72 -2.28 -8.99
CA ILE A 113 0.33 -3.58 -9.55
C ILE A 113 -0.75 -3.38 -10.61
N PHE A 114 -0.53 -3.92 -11.81
CA PHE A 114 -1.39 -3.81 -12.99
C PHE A 114 -1.73 -5.16 -13.60
N SER A 115 -1.31 -6.28 -13.00
CA SER A 115 -1.67 -7.63 -13.44
C SER A 115 -1.65 -8.62 -12.29
N ALA A 116 -2.44 -9.70 -12.39
CA ALA A 116 -2.48 -10.77 -11.41
C ALA A 116 -1.12 -11.50 -11.28
N GLY A 117 -0.36 -11.59 -12.37
CA GLY A 117 1.01 -12.12 -12.33
C GLY A 117 1.97 -11.30 -11.46
N GLN A 118 1.85 -9.96 -11.49
CA GLN A 118 2.61 -9.09 -10.61
C GLN A 118 2.20 -9.27 -9.15
N ALA A 119 0.90 -9.37 -8.87
CA ALA A 119 0.39 -9.63 -7.52
C ALA A 119 0.88 -10.99 -6.97
N LEU A 120 0.91 -12.03 -7.80
CA LEU A 120 1.47 -13.34 -7.44
C LEU A 120 2.95 -13.23 -7.04
N LEU A 121 3.77 -12.46 -7.78
CA LEU A 121 5.18 -12.26 -7.44
C LEU A 121 5.33 -11.51 -6.10
N ALA A 122 4.49 -10.51 -5.83
CA ALA A 122 4.47 -9.80 -4.55
C ALA A 122 4.13 -10.75 -3.39
N ALA A 123 3.09 -11.58 -3.54
CA ALA A 123 2.70 -12.55 -2.53
C ALA A 123 3.80 -13.61 -2.27
N LYS A 124 4.42 -14.12 -3.33
CA LYS A 124 5.54 -15.08 -3.20
C LYS A 124 6.78 -14.45 -2.55
N ALA A 125 6.97 -13.15 -2.66
CA ALA A 125 8.02 -12.41 -1.95
C ALA A 125 7.67 -12.15 -0.48
N GLY A 126 6.45 -12.46 -0.03
CA GLY A 126 5.99 -12.30 1.35
C GLY A 126 5.43 -10.92 1.68
N ALA A 127 4.89 -10.21 0.68
CA ALA A 127 4.24 -8.93 0.90
C ALA A 127 3.07 -9.05 1.88
N THR A 128 2.95 -8.11 2.83
CA THR A 128 1.79 -7.99 3.72
C THR A 128 0.58 -7.49 2.94
N TYR A 129 0.81 -6.49 2.10
CA TYR A 129 -0.19 -5.91 1.20
C TYR A 129 0.30 -5.89 -0.24
N CYS A 130 -0.62 -6.02 -1.17
CA CYS A 130 -0.40 -5.64 -2.57
C CYS A 130 -1.45 -4.60 -2.98
N SER A 131 -1.03 -3.57 -3.72
CA SER A 131 -1.88 -2.47 -4.14
C SER A 131 -2.09 -2.47 -5.66
N PRO A 132 -3.11 -3.18 -6.17
CA PRO A 132 -3.55 -3.11 -7.57
C PRO A 132 -4.24 -1.78 -7.88
N PHE A 133 -3.95 -1.20 -9.05
CA PHE A 133 -4.39 0.12 -9.47
C PHE A 133 -5.59 0.06 -10.40
N LEU A 134 -6.81 0.11 -9.85
CA LEU A 134 -8.05 0.00 -10.62
C LEU A 134 -8.22 1.15 -11.61
N GLY A 135 -8.33 2.38 -11.12
CA GLY A 135 -8.67 3.52 -11.96
C GLY A 135 -7.64 3.82 -13.06
N ARG A 136 -6.37 3.46 -12.85
CA ARG A 136 -5.37 3.58 -13.93
C ARG A 136 -5.54 2.55 -15.03
N LEU A 137 -6.07 1.38 -14.73
CA LEU A 137 -6.46 0.40 -15.74
C LEU A 137 -7.68 0.87 -16.53
N ASP A 138 -8.67 1.45 -15.83
CA ASP A 138 -9.84 2.03 -16.48
C ASP A 138 -9.47 3.19 -17.41
N ASP A 139 -8.49 4.01 -17.04
CA ASP A 139 -7.96 5.10 -17.88
C ASP A 139 -7.43 4.62 -19.25
N VAL A 140 -7.04 3.34 -19.35
CA VAL A 140 -6.58 2.70 -20.59
C VAL A 140 -7.55 1.66 -21.13
N SER A 141 -8.83 1.78 -20.76
CA SER A 141 -9.92 0.91 -21.21
C SER A 141 -9.74 -0.57 -20.85
N THR A 142 -9.11 -0.85 -19.72
CA THR A 142 -8.96 -2.17 -19.14
C THR A 142 -9.76 -2.23 -17.84
N ASP A 143 -10.56 -3.26 -17.64
CA ASP A 143 -11.38 -3.41 -16.42
C ASP A 143 -10.49 -3.65 -15.18
N GLY A 144 -10.37 -2.62 -14.34
CA GLY A 144 -9.58 -2.68 -13.11
C GLY A 144 -10.18 -3.62 -12.06
N LEU A 145 -11.51 -3.79 -12.05
CA LEU A 145 -12.20 -4.68 -11.10
C LEU A 145 -11.94 -6.15 -11.41
N ASN A 146 -11.82 -6.51 -12.69
CA ASN A 146 -11.45 -7.88 -13.08
C ASN A 146 -10.07 -8.27 -12.52
N LEU A 147 -9.14 -7.31 -12.42
CA LEU A 147 -7.84 -7.57 -11.81
C LEU A 147 -7.96 -7.99 -10.33
N ILE A 148 -8.87 -7.38 -9.57
CA ILE A 148 -9.10 -7.75 -8.17
C ILE A 148 -9.61 -9.19 -8.07
N ASP A 149 -10.59 -9.57 -8.92
CA ASP A 149 -11.15 -10.92 -8.97
C ASP A 149 -10.07 -11.96 -9.29
N GLU A 150 -9.27 -11.73 -10.32
CA GLU A 150 -8.15 -12.62 -10.69
C GLU A 150 -7.14 -12.80 -9.53
N ILE A 151 -6.75 -11.70 -8.87
CA ILE A 151 -5.81 -11.75 -7.73
C ILE A 151 -6.43 -12.55 -6.59
N ARG A 152 -7.71 -12.31 -6.26
CA ARG A 152 -8.40 -13.01 -5.18
C ARG A 152 -8.46 -14.50 -5.44
N GLN A 153 -8.85 -14.92 -6.64
CA GLN A 153 -8.89 -16.33 -7.03
C GLN A 153 -7.51 -17.01 -6.90
N ILE A 154 -6.44 -16.33 -7.34
CA ILE A 154 -5.07 -16.87 -7.20
C ILE A 154 -4.69 -16.98 -5.72
N TYR A 155 -4.95 -15.97 -4.92
CA TYR A 155 -4.57 -15.97 -3.51
C TYR A 155 -5.33 -17.07 -2.74
N ASP A 156 -6.61 -17.24 -3.01
CA ASP A 156 -7.43 -18.30 -2.39
C ASP A 156 -6.97 -19.69 -2.81
N ASN A 157 -6.73 -19.91 -4.11
CA ASN A 157 -6.31 -21.21 -4.63
C ASN A 157 -4.97 -21.70 -4.06
N TYR A 158 -4.08 -20.79 -3.72
CA TYR A 158 -2.73 -21.12 -3.24
C TYR A 158 -2.48 -20.75 -1.77
N GLY A 159 -3.50 -20.25 -1.05
CA GLY A 159 -3.43 -19.95 0.38
C GLY A 159 -2.45 -18.81 0.71
N PHE A 160 -2.38 -17.75 -0.12
CA PHE A 160 -1.57 -16.58 0.19
C PHE A 160 -2.27 -15.68 1.21
N GLU A 161 -1.53 -15.27 2.24
CA GLU A 161 -2.02 -14.39 3.30
C GLU A 161 -1.91 -12.89 2.94
N THR A 162 -1.25 -12.57 1.81
CA THR A 162 -1.12 -11.20 1.32
C THR A 162 -2.49 -10.54 1.12
N GLN A 163 -2.70 -9.40 1.75
CA GLN A 163 -3.97 -8.66 1.67
C GLN A 163 -4.01 -7.78 0.41
N ILE A 164 -5.16 -7.76 -0.27
CA ILE A 164 -5.38 -6.91 -1.43
C ILE A 164 -5.83 -5.54 -0.93
N LEU A 165 -5.01 -4.51 -1.14
CA LEU A 165 -5.30 -3.11 -0.83
C LEU A 165 -5.57 -2.36 -2.13
N ALA A 166 -6.82 -2.40 -2.60
CA ALA A 166 -7.23 -1.77 -3.84
C ALA A 166 -6.88 -0.28 -3.87
N ALA A 167 -6.14 0.13 -4.89
CA ALA A 167 -5.62 1.49 -5.04
C ALA A 167 -6.16 2.18 -6.29
N SER A 168 -5.96 3.50 -6.38
CA SER A 168 -6.48 4.29 -7.51
C SER A 168 -8.01 4.18 -7.63
N VAL A 169 -8.70 4.08 -6.51
CA VAL A 169 -10.17 4.08 -6.44
C VAL A 169 -10.68 5.46 -6.88
N ARG A 170 -11.63 5.52 -7.80
CA ARG A 170 -12.12 6.76 -8.43
C ARG A 170 -13.56 7.10 -8.08
N HIS A 171 -14.36 6.13 -7.64
CA HIS A 171 -15.77 6.30 -7.34
C HIS A 171 -16.28 5.17 -6.44
N THR A 172 -17.40 5.40 -5.76
CA THR A 172 -18.01 4.47 -4.79
C THR A 172 -18.33 3.07 -5.36
N MET A 173 -18.57 2.96 -6.67
CA MET A 173 -18.81 1.63 -7.28
C MET A 173 -17.56 0.77 -7.28
N HIS A 174 -16.34 1.35 -7.39
CA HIS A 174 -15.10 0.59 -7.18
C HIS A 174 -15.09 -0.03 -5.80
N GLU A 175 -15.38 0.75 -4.76
CA GLU A 175 -15.42 0.28 -3.37
C GLU A 175 -16.44 -0.85 -3.19
N LEU A 176 -17.68 -0.64 -3.62
CA LEU A 176 -18.77 -1.63 -3.46
C LEU A 176 -18.49 -2.95 -4.17
N ILE A 177 -17.85 -2.91 -5.34
CA ILE A 177 -17.53 -4.13 -6.08
C ILE A 177 -16.32 -4.84 -5.49
N VAL A 178 -15.27 -4.10 -5.12
CA VAL A 178 -14.12 -4.67 -4.39
C VAL A 178 -14.58 -5.37 -3.10
N LEU A 179 -15.51 -4.77 -2.37
CA LEU A 179 -16.12 -5.38 -1.18
C LEU A 179 -16.76 -6.73 -1.47
N LYS A 180 -17.47 -6.86 -2.58
CA LYS A 180 -18.12 -8.12 -2.96
C LYS A 180 -17.10 -9.18 -3.40
N LEU A 181 -16.06 -8.79 -4.14
CA LEU A 181 -15.04 -9.70 -4.66
C LEU A 181 -14.11 -10.24 -3.56
N VAL A 182 -13.79 -9.41 -2.56
CA VAL A 182 -12.90 -9.81 -1.46
C VAL A 182 -13.64 -10.58 -0.35
N LEU A 183 -14.95 -10.47 -0.27
CA LEU A 183 -15.80 -11.14 0.74
C LEU A 183 -16.45 -12.45 0.27
N MET A 184 -16.21 -12.90 -0.96
CA MET A 184 -16.71 -14.20 -1.41
C MET A 184 -15.81 -15.33 -0.88
N LEU A 185 -15.92 -15.57 0.41
CA LEU A 185 -15.51 -16.79 1.11
C LEU A 185 -16.74 -17.45 1.70
#